data_f31837ab85526d1d06d9807fd14c9dd9
#
_entry.id   f31837ab85526d1d06d9807fd14c9dd9
#
_cell.length_a   1.000
_cell.length_b   1.000
_cell.length_c   1.000
_cell.angle_alpha   90.00
_cell.angle_beta   90.00
_cell.angle_gamma   90.00
#
_symmetry.space_group_name_H-M   'P 1'
#
loop_
_entity.id
_entity.type
_entity.pdbx_description
1 polymer ?
#
loop_
_entity_poly.entity_id
_entity_poly.type
_entity_poly.pdbx_seq_one_letter_code
_entity_poly.pdbx_strand_id
1 'polypeptide(L)'
;MASRSEYEQEIARGADLWWYQSCGSHGCNIIGGEYYRGWPSYMIDAGGIANRIMPWIAWKYDIRGELYYNIDEMYSRGKDAWNDVYLFGGNGDGTLV
;
A
#
# COMPACT_ATOMS: atom_id res chain seq x y z
N MET A 1 -10.70 -7.05 -6.09
CA MET A 1 -9.90 -5.97 -6.73
C MET A 1 -10.55 -5.72 -8.08
N ALA A 2 -10.74 -4.46 -8.42
CA ALA A 2 -11.26 -4.12 -9.74
C ALA A 2 -10.27 -4.57 -10.83
N SER A 3 -10.78 -5.05 -11.95
CA SER A 3 -9.95 -5.40 -13.10
C SER A 3 -9.50 -4.14 -13.82
N ARG A 4 -8.27 -4.12 -14.35
CA ARG A 4 -7.82 -3.01 -15.19
C ARG A 4 -8.80 -2.71 -16.35
N SER A 5 -9.40 -3.75 -16.91
CA SER A 5 -10.37 -3.60 -18.00
C SER A 5 -11.60 -2.73 -17.64
N GLU A 6 -11.91 -2.58 -16.37
CA GLU A 6 -12.99 -1.70 -15.90
C GLU A 6 -12.67 -0.22 -16.08
N TYR A 7 -11.40 0.12 -16.27
CA TYR A 7 -10.90 1.50 -16.40
C TYR A 7 -10.47 1.84 -17.82
N GLU A 8 -10.57 0.91 -18.77
CA GLU A 8 -10.06 1.11 -20.15
C GLU A 8 -10.70 2.29 -20.87
N GLN A 9 -11.96 2.56 -20.62
CA GLN A 9 -12.64 3.70 -21.23
C GLN A 9 -12.06 5.03 -20.75
N GLU A 10 -11.74 5.15 -19.47
CA GLU A 10 -11.15 6.36 -18.91
C GLU A 10 -9.68 6.52 -19.35
N ILE A 11 -8.95 5.42 -19.42
CA ILE A 11 -7.58 5.41 -19.94
C ILE A 11 -7.56 5.85 -21.41
N ALA A 12 -8.50 5.37 -22.22
CA ALA A 12 -8.64 5.78 -23.61
C ALA A 12 -8.99 7.27 -23.79
N ARG A 13 -9.58 7.89 -22.79
CA ARG A 13 -9.85 9.34 -22.71
C ARG A 13 -8.65 10.16 -22.22
N GLY A 14 -7.52 9.51 -21.91
CA GLY A 14 -6.30 10.15 -21.45
C GLY A 14 -6.14 10.21 -19.94
N ALA A 15 -6.95 9.48 -19.17
CA ALA A 15 -6.76 9.38 -17.72
C ALA A 15 -5.59 8.47 -17.37
N ASP A 16 -4.81 8.85 -16.38
CA ASP A 16 -3.81 8.00 -15.77
C ASP A 16 -4.43 7.15 -14.65
N LEU A 17 -4.07 5.88 -14.62
CA LEU A 17 -4.50 4.97 -13.57
C LEU A 17 -3.48 4.97 -12.44
N TRP A 18 -3.96 5.32 -11.25
CA TRP A 18 -3.18 5.27 -10.02
C TRP A 18 -3.80 4.27 -9.06
N TRP A 19 -3.00 3.70 -8.21
CA TRP A 19 -3.50 2.93 -7.09
C TRP A 19 -3.29 3.61 -5.76
N TYR A 20 -4.03 3.17 -4.77
CA TYR A 20 -3.94 3.66 -3.40
C TYR A 20 -3.59 2.52 -2.46
N GLN A 21 -2.64 2.75 -1.59
CA GLN A 21 -2.25 1.80 -0.56
C GLN A 21 -2.39 2.35 0.84
N SER A 22 -2.99 1.54 1.69
CA SER A 22 -3.03 1.69 3.15
C SER A 22 -3.50 0.38 3.77
N CYS A 23 -3.29 0.15 5.03
CA CYS A 23 -3.87 -1.00 5.72
C CYS A 23 -5.40 -1.05 5.57
N GLY A 24 -6.06 0.11 5.54
CA GLY A 24 -7.50 0.19 5.34
C GLY A 24 -7.98 -0.21 3.94
N SER A 25 -7.14 -0.09 2.92
CA SER A 25 -7.52 -0.37 1.53
C SER A 25 -7.22 -1.80 1.09
N HIS A 26 -6.16 -2.39 1.54
CA HIS A 26 -5.75 -3.74 1.10
C HIS A 26 -5.32 -4.66 2.25
N GLY A 27 -5.49 -4.23 3.48
CA GLY A 27 -5.10 -4.99 4.65
C GLY A 27 -3.62 -4.90 4.98
N CYS A 28 -3.31 -5.17 6.22
CA CYS A 28 -1.96 -5.24 6.74
C CYS A 28 -1.92 -6.32 7.83
N ASN A 29 -1.52 -7.51 7.46
CA ASN A 29 -1.42 -8.65 8.35
C ASN A 29 -2.78 -9.10 8.92
N ILE A 30 -3.29 -8.48 9.98
CA ILE A 30 -4.57 -8.85 10.63
C ILE A 30 -5.76 -7.96 10.20
N ILE A 31 -5.50 -6.82 9.62
CA ILE A 31 -6.55 -5.95 9.09
C ILE A 31 -6.82 -6.31 7.63
N GLY A 32 -8.08 -6.37 7.24
CA GLY A 32 -8.50 -6.73 5.88
C GLY A 32 -8.80 -8.21 5.67
N GLY A 33 -8.58 -9.04 6.70
CA GLY A 33 -8.95 -10.46 6.72
C GLY A 33 -8.13 -11.36 5.81
N GLU A 34 -8.58 -12.60 5.72
CA GLU A 34 -7.88 -13.68 5.01
C GLU A 34 -7.63 -13.39 3.53
N TYR A 35 -8.52 -12.65 2.89
CA TYR A 35 -8.41 -12.29 1.47
C TYR A 35 -7.11 -11.53 1.15
N TYR A 36 -6.63 -10.73 2.09
CA TYR A 36 -5.44 -9.91 1.89
C TYR A 36 -4.16 -10.56 2.42
N ARG A 37 -4.26 -11.75 2.99
CA ARG A 37 -3.09 -12.44 3.52
C ARG A 37 -2.06 -12.70 2.41
N GLY A 38 -0.83 -12.28 2.64
CA GLY A 38 0.26 -12.45 1.70
C GLY A 38 0.30 -11.44 0.55
N TRP A 39 -0.62 -10.47 0.54
CA TRP A 39 -0.52 -9.37 -0.41
C TRP A 39 0.71 -8.51 -0.12
N PRO A 40 1.38 -8.02 -1.17
CA PRO A 40 2.53 -7.14 -0.98
C PRO A 40 2.14 -5.84 -0.29
N SER A 41 3.04 -5.33 0.52
CA SER A 41 2.86 -4.06 1.24
C SER A 41 4.21 -3.44 1.58
N TYR A 42 4.21 -2.22 2.06
CA TYR A 42 5.43 -1.53 2.52
C TYR A 42 5.73 -1.74 4.01
N MET A 43 4.98 -2.59 4.67
CA MET A 43 5.22 -2.86 6.09
C MET A 43 6.57 -3.54 6.33
N ILE A 44 7.21 -3.19 7.42
CA ILE A 44 8.50 -3.79 7.85
C ILE A 44 8.34 -5.30 8.09
N ASP A 45 7.18 -5.72 8.56
CA ASP A 45 6.87 -7.13 8.81
C ASP A 45 6.71 -7.97 7.52
N ALA A 46 6.53 -7.32 6.39
CA ALA A 46 6.42 -8.01 5.11
C ALA A 46 7.80 -8.50 4.65
N GLY A 47 7.82 -9.66 4.02
CA GLY A 47 9.06 -10.16 3.41
C GLY A 47 9.63 -9.15 2.40
N GLY A 48 10.96 -9.05 2.33
CA GLY A 48 11.61 -8.05 1.49
C GLY A 48 11.22 -8.09 0.01
N ILE A 49 10.81 -9.25 -0.50
CA ILE A 49 10.24 -9.37 -1.86
C ILE A 49 8.89 -8.67 -1.95
N ALA A 50 8.04 -8.81 -0.93
CA ALA A 50 6.73 -8.17 -0.90
C ALA A 50 6.83 -6.64 -0.95
N ASN A 51 7.79 -6.06 -0.21
CA ASN A 51 8.03 -4.61 -0.26
C ASN A 51 8.57 -4.16 -1.63
N ARG A 52 9.41 -4.96 -2.27
CA ARG A 52 10.09 -4.59 -3.52
C ARG A 52 9.27 -4.87 -4.77
N ILE A 53 8.26 -5.72 -4.70
CA ILE A 53 7.47 -6.13 -5.86
C ILE A 53 6.52 -5.04 -6.36
N MET A 54 6.18 -4.05 -5.52
CA MET A 54 5.18 -3.04 -5.82
C MET A 54 5.44 -2.29 -7.15
N PRO A 55 6.63 -1.70 -7.38
CA PRO A 55 6.88 -1.02 -8.65
C PRO A 55 6.83 -1.98 -9.85
N TRP A 56 7.17 -3.27 -9.67
CA TRP A 56 7.05 -4.26 -10.74
C TRP A 56 5.59 -4.57 -11.10
N ILE A 57 4.72 -4.63 -10.08
CA ILE A 57 3.28 -4.80 -10.29
C ILE A 57 2.72 -3.55 -10.97
N ALA A 58 3.10 -2.36 -10.53
CA ALA A 58 2.71 -1.10 -11.15
C ALA A 58 3.09 -1.09 -12.64
N TRP A 59 4.33 -1.44 -12.96
CA TRP A 59 4.80 -1.53 -14.34
C TRP A 59 4.02 -2.58 -15.15
N LYS A 60 3.84 -3.78 -14.59
CA LYS A 60 3.12 -4.88 -15.27
C LYS A 60 1.69 -4.50 -15.67
N TYR A 61 1.01 -3.74 -14.83
CA TYR A 61 -0.38 -3.34 -15.03
C TYR A 61 -0.53 -1.90 -15.55
N ASP A 62 0.59 -1.30 -15.96
CA ASP A 62 0.63 0.09 -16.46
C ASP A 62 -0.06 1.07 -15.50
N ILE A 63 0.24 0.93 -14.22
CA ILE A 63 -0.18 1.86 -13.17
C ILE A 63 0.82 3.02 -13.19
N ARG A 64 0.32 4.23 -13.39
CA ARG A 64 1.14 5.43 -13.60
C ARG A 64 1.55 6.13 -12.31
N GLY A 65 0.87 5.86 -11.23
CA GLY A 65 1.20 6.47 -9.95
C GLY A 65 0.66 5.68 -8.77
N GLU A 66 1.22 6.00 -7.63
CA GLU A 66 0.84 5.39 -6.37
C GLU A 66 0.62 6.47 -5.32
N LEU A 67 -0.48 6.36 -4.61
CA LEU A 67 -0.74 7.11 -3.40
C LEU A 67 -0.61 6.17 -2.21
N TYR A 68 0.27 6.47 -1.31
CA TYR A 68 0.45 5.74 -0.06
C TYR A 68 -0.06 6.57 1.11
N TYR A 69 -0.90 6.01 1.93
CA TYR A 69 -1.34 6.61 3.17
C TYR A 69 -0.62 5.93 4.34
N ASN A 70 0.23 6.63 5.09
CA ASN A 70 0.85 7.92 4.79
C ASN A 70 2.35 7.79 5.12
N ILE A 71 3.08 8.87 5.33
CA ILE A 71 4.53 8.79 5.58
C ILE A 71 4.92 9.14 7.01
N ASP A 72 4.02 9.70 7.80
CA ASP A 72 4.31 10.30 9.12
C ASP A 72 3.27 9.96 10.21
N GLU A 73 2.50 8.92 10.04
CA GLU A 73 1.36 8.58 10.91
C GLU A 73 1.75 8.49 12.40
N MET A 74 2.91 7.93 12.72
CA MET A 74 3.34 7.83 14.11
C MET A 74 3.63 9.20 14.72
N TYR A 75 4.26 10.08 13.97
CA TYR A 75 4.51 11.46 14.42
C TYR A 75 3.21 12.26 14.56
N SER A 76 2.29 12.10 13.63
CA SER A 76 0.98 12.77 13.73
C SER A 76 0.18 12.34 14.95
N ARG A 77 0.45 11.15 15.48
CA ARG A 77 -0.12 10.63 16.73
C ARG A 77 0.68 11.02 17.99
N GLY A 78 1.73 11.81 17.83
CA GLY A 78 2.61 12.19 18.95
C GLY A 78 3.48 11.05 19.47
N LYS A 79 3.72 10.02 18.66
CA LYS A 79 4.58 8.89 19.00
C LYS A 79 5.99 9.08 18.45
N ASP A 80 6.94 8.39 19.06
CA ASP A 80 8.31 8.36 18.59
C ASP A 80 8.53 7.14 17.66
N ALA A 81 8.56 7.41 16.35
CA ALA A 81 8.72 6.38 15.34
C ALA A 81 10.08 5.64 15.38
N TRP A 82 11.06 6.18 16.09
CA TRP A 82 12.33 5.49 16.31
C TRP A 82 12.23 4.36 17.35
N ASN A 83 11.25 4.44 18.23
CA ASN A 83 11.05 3.49 19.30
C ASN A 83 9.85 2.57 19.08
N ASP A 84 8.84 3.03 18.35
CA ASP A 84 7.61 2.27 18.13
C ASP A 84 6.98 2.66 16.78
N VAL A 85 6.91 1.71 15.87
CA VAL A 85 6.23 1.87 14.57
C VAL A 85 5.07 0.89 14.41
N TYR A 86 4.62 0.27 15.52
CA TYR A 86 3.51 -0.67 15.48
C TYR A 86 2.17 0.04 15.43
N LEU A 87 1.44 -0.18 14.35
CA LEU A 87 0.14 0.42 14.13
C LEU A 87 -0.74 -0.51 13.27
N PHE A 88 -2.02 -0.52 13.52
CA PHE A 88 -3.01 -1.30 12.76
C PHE A 88 -2.68 -2.80 12.59
N GLY A 89 -1.97 -3.38 13.53
CA GLY A 89 -1.62 -4.79 13.53
C GLY A 89 -0.30 -5.13 12.83
N GLY A 90 0.53 -4.15 12.52
CA GLY A 90 1.84 -4.36 11.92
C GLY A 90 2.82 -3.23 12.14
N ASN A 91 4.06 -3.43 11.76
CA ASN A 91 5.10 -2.43 11.89
C ASN A 91 5.30 -1.63 10.60
N GLY A 92 5.29 -0.31 10.73
CA GLY A 92 5.67 0.61 9.67
C GLY A 92 4.54 1.01 8.72
N ASP A 93 3.30 0.60 8.94
CA ASP A 93 2.19 1.12 8.13
C ASP A 93 2.01 2.61 8.37
N GLY A 94 2.00 3.39 7.30
CA GLY A 94 1.86 4.83 7.38
C GLY A 94 3.08 5.57 7.96
N THR A 95 4.24 4.92 8.09
CA THR A 95 5.44 5.56 8.61
C THR A 95 6.66 5.09 7.82
N LEU A 96 7.15 5.93 6.91
CA LEU A 96 8.27 5.64 6.01
C LEU A 96 9.56 6.40 6.35
N VAL A 97 9.67 6.93 7.54
CA VAL A 97 10.81 7.73 8.01
C VAL A 97 11.50 7.06 9.17
#